data_8f656c3a5d8d79a5ec5ec3b900f44b46
#
_entry.id   8f656c3a5d8d79a5ec5ec3b900f44b46
#
_cell.length_a   1.000
_cell.length_b   1.000
_cell.length_c   1.000
_cell.angle_alpha   90.00
_cell.angle_beta   90.00
_cell.angle_gamma   90.00
#
_symmetry.space_group_name_H-M   'P 1'
#
loop_
_entity.id
_entity.type
_entity.pdbx_description
1 polymer ?
#
loop_
_entity_poly.entity_id
_entity_poly.type
_entity_poly.pdbx_seq_one_letter_code
_entity_poly.pdbx_strand_id
1 'polypeptide(L)'
;FHDGPRGLHALWDSRCFDYGKHQVLHFLLSNCRFWLDEYHFDGFRFDGLTSMLYLHHGMNKAFTSYDDYFDDSVDEEALTYLALAGEVIHTVKSDARTIAEDVSGMPGLAAPLDKGGYGFDYRFAMGVPDNWIKLIKEVPDEDWPIGHLWHELTNRRAEEKTISYAESHDQALVGDQSIIFRLIDAEMYEHMRVDDQNIRVDRGMALHKMIRLITLATAGAGYLNFMGNEFGHPEWIDFPREGNRWSYKYARRHWHLADDPGLKYHLSLRFDQDMIALAKNFQLLDKPGPHLIYEHAENKLLVFERSGLLFAFNFHPVQSYSDHRFETLPGKYKMILNSDASQYGGHQRLKANQEHLTGFEVVTNQKCHYLRLYLPARTVQVLQRIE
;
A
#
# COMPACT_ATOMS: atom_id res chain seq x y z
N PHE A 1 -12.60 5.43 -32.39
CA PHE A 1 -13.58 5.48 -31.29
C PHE A 1 -14.89 4.88 -31.76
N HIS A 2 -15.72 4.46 -30.80
CA HIS A 2 -17.13 4.13 -31.09
C HIS A 2 -17.89 5.38 -31.53
N ASP A 3 -18.93 5.16 -32.34
CA ASP A 3 -19.86 6.23 -32.72
C ASP A 3 -20.97 6.42 -31.67
N GLY A 4 -21.51 7.65 -31.59
CA GLY A 4 -22.60 7.99 -30.70
C GLY A 4 -22.26 7.92 -29.20
N PRO A 5 -23.26 7.66 -28.32
CA PRO A 5 -23.04 7.66 -26.87
C PRO A 5 -22.04 6.63 -26.36
N ARG A 6 -21.91 5.47 -26.99
CA ARG A 6 -20.92 4.44 -26.62
C ARG A 6 -19.47 4.94 -26.74
N GLY A 7 -19.22 5.93 -27.59
CA GLY A 7 -17.91 6.52 -27.79
C GLY A 7 -17.54 7.63 -26.82
N LEU A 8 -18.38 7.91 -25.83
CA LEU A 8 -18.19 9.01 -24.86
C LEU A 8 -18.21 8.47 -23.43
N HIS A 9 -17.15 8.73 -22.69
CA HIS A 9 -17.12 8.53 -21.23
C HIS A 9 -17.58 9.79 -20.53
N ALA A 10 -18.84 9.81 -20.07
CA ALA A 10 -19.50 11.02 -19.60
C ALA A 10 -18.85 11.66 -18.37
N LEU A 11 -18.30 10.86 -17.43
CA LEU A 11 -17.66 11.38 -16.21
C LEU A 11 -16.29 11.99 -16.47
N TRP A 12 -15.55 11.46 -17.46
CA TRP A 12 -14.17 11.90 -17.76
C TRP A 12 -14.09 12.82 -18.96
N ASP A 13 -15.21 13.13 -19.60
CA ASP A 13 -15.26 13.89 -20.85
C ASP A 13 -14.23 13.39 -21.88
N SER A 14 -14.12 12.06 -21.98
CA SER A 14 -13.14 11.38 -22.82
C SER A 14 -13.79 10.49 -23.87
N ARG A 15 -12.98 9.96 -24.80
CA ARG A 15 -13.45 9.08 -25.87
C ARG A 15 -13.07 7.63 -25.60
N CYS A 16 -14.03 6.73 -25.86
CA CYS A 16 -13.84 5.29 -25.72
C CYS A 16 -13.40 4.69 -27.05
N PHE A 17 -12.31 3.93 -27.02
CA PHE A 17 -11.83 3.19 -28.18
C PHE A 17 -12.82 2.09 -28.59
N ASP A 18 -12.89 1.85 -29.88
CA ASP A 18 -13.61 0.73 -30.47
C ASP A 18 -12.61 -0.43 -30.67
N TYR A 19 -12.51 -1.28 -29.66
CA TYR A 19 -11.52 -2.38 -29.61
C TYR A 19 -11.82 -3.47 -30.65
N GLY A 20 -13.02 -3.53 -31.22
CA GLY A 20 -13.38 -4.41 -32.33
C GLY A 20 -12.77 -4.01 -33.67
N LYS A 21 -12.23 -2.79 -33.81
CA LYS A 21 -11.60 -2.32 -35.04
C LYS A 21 -10.14 -2.75 -35.13
N HIS A 22 -9.76 -3.48 -36.16
CA HIS A 22 -8.37 -3.88 -36.39
C HIS A 22 -7.37 -2.71 -36.36
N GLN A 23 -7.76 -1.55 -36.90
CA GLN A 23 -6.90 -0.36 -36.90
C GLN A 23 -6.64 0.16 -35.47
N VAL A 24 -7.63 0.06 -34.57
CA VAL A 24 -7.48 0.45 -33.15
C VAL A 24 -6.58 -0.55 -32.45
N LEU A 25 -6.83 -1.85 -32.61
CA LEU A 25 -5.94 -2.89 -32.06
C LEU A 25 -4.50 -2.71 -32.55
N HIS A 26 -4.30 -2.53 -33.84
CA HIS A 26 -2.97 -2.32 -34.44
C HIS A 26 -2.28 -1.08 -33.81
N PHE A 27 -3.01 0.03 -33.68
CA PHE A 27 -2.48 1.25 -33.07
C PHE A 27 -2.06 1.03 -31.61
N LEU A 28 -2.94 0.44 -30.78
CA LEU A 28 -2.69 0.27 -29.35
C LEU A 28 -1.59 -0.78 -29.07
N LEU A 29 -1.59 -1.90 -29.79
CA LEU A 29 -0.55 -2.93 -29.67
C LEU A 29 0.82 -2.42 -30.16
N SER A 30 0.83 -1.64 -31.26
CA SER A 30 2.06 -0.98 -31.73
C SER A 30 2.57 0.05 -30.71
N ASN A 31 1.68 0.74 -30.00
CA ASN A 31 2.04 1.66 -28.94
C ASN A 31 2.73 0.94 -27.76
N CYS A 32 2.22 -0.21 -27.32
CA CYS A 32 2.89 -1.03 -26.31
C CYS A 32 4.31 -1.40 -26.74
N ARG A 33 4.46 -1.88 -27.98
CA ARG A 33 5.77 -2.22 -28.54
C ARG A 33 6.70 -1.00 -28.61
N PHE A 34 6.20 0.14 -29.11
CA PHE A 34 6.98 1.37 -29.26
C PHE A 34 7.65 1.84 -27.96
N TRP A 35 6.93 1.87 -26.87
CA TRP A 35 7.48 2.28 -25.59
C TRP A 35 8.52 1.32 -25.02
N LEU A 36 8.39 0.03 -25.30
CA LEU A 36 9.38 -0.98 -24.89
C LEU A 36 10.63 -0.95 -25.77
N ASP A 37 10.46 -0.93 -27.12
CA ASP A 37 11.57 -1.02 -28.07
C ASP A 37 12.35 0.29 -28.15
N GLU A 38 11.67 1.43 -28.27
CA GLU A 38 12.32 2.72 -28.54
C GLU A 38 12.71 3.45 -27.25
N TYR A 39 11.92 3.36 -26.19
CA TYR A 39 12.14 4.07 -24.94
C TYR A 39 12.60 3.17 -23.80
N HIS A 40 12.67 1.87 -23.99
CA HIS A 40 13.18 0.88 -23.05
C HIS A 40 12.46 0.88 -21.69
N PHE A 41 11.16 1.12 -21.69
CA PHE A 41 10.37 1.00 -20.46
C PHE A 41 10.37 -0.45 -19.95
N ASP A 42 10.13 -0.61 -18.63
CA ASP A 42 10.15 -1.92 -17.97
C ASP A 42 8.74 -2.53 -17.81
N GLY A 43 7.72 -1.86 -18.33
CA GLY A 43 6.35 -2.35 -18.28
C GLY A 43 5.31 -1.23 -18.29
N PHE A 44 4.06 -1.59 -17.99
CA PHE A 44 2.92 -0.69 -18.05
C PHE A 44 1.99 -0.84 -16.86
N ARG A 45 1.50 0.28 -16.35
CA ARG A 45 0.24 0.35 -15.61
C ARG A 45 -0.87 0.68 -16.60
N PHE A 46 -1.89 -0.15 -16.62
CA PHE A 46 -3.11 0.09 -17.36
C PHE A 46 -4.11 0.79 -16.45
N ASP A 47 -4.35 2.04 -16.78
CA ASP A 47 -5.14 3.00 -15.99
C ASP A 47 -6.64 2.82 -16.24
N GLY A 48 -7.45 2.91 -15.17
CA GLY A 48 -8.89 2.99 -15.26
C GLY A 48 -9.58 1.80 -15.93
N LEU A 49 -9.09 0.58 -15.73
CA LEU A 49 -9.58 -0.61 -16.46
C LEU A 49 -11.09 -0.83 -16.28
N THR A 50 -11.66 -0.53 -15.13
CA THR A 50 -13.13 -0.64 -14.91
C THR A 50 -13.93 0.06 -16.00
N SER A 51 -13.44 1.22 -16.47
CA SER A 51 -14.09 2.00 -17.51
C SER A 51 -14.07 1.35 -18.88
N MET A 52 -13.11 0.49 -19.16
CA MET A 52 -13.02 -0.22 -20.44
C MET A 52 -13.53 -1.66 -20.37
N LEU A 53 -13.51 -2.29 -19.18
CA LEU A 53 -13.99 -3.65 -18.99
C LEU A 53 -15.51 -3.79 -19.14
N TYR A 54 -16.26 -2.70 -18.94
CA TYR A 54 -17.72 -2.72 -18.90
C TYR A 54 -18.33 -1.64 -19.79
N LEU A 55 -19.39 -2.01 -20.53
CA LEU A 55 -20.13 -1.09 -21.41
C LEU A 55 -20.80 0.07 -20.67
N HIS A 56 -21.07 -0.09 -19.36
CA HIS A 56 -21.54 0.98 -18.48
C HIS A 56 -20.38 1.76 -17.81
N HIS A 57 -19.12 1.47 -18.16
CA HIS A 57 -17.91 2.14 -17.65
C HIS A 57 -17.75 2.13 -16.11
N GLY A 58 -18.35 1.16 -15.42
CA GLY A 58 -18.38 1.11 -13.94
C GLY A 58 -19.33 2.13 -13.30
N MET A 59 -20.04 2.94 -14.08
CA MET A 59 -20.93 3.99 -13.56
C MET A 59 -22.22 3.40 -12.99
N ASN A 60 -22.56 3.80 -11.76
CA ASN A 60 -23.81 3.38 -11.09
C ASN A 60 -24.00 1.86 -10.95
N LYS A 61 -22.93 1.08 -11.02
CA LYS A 61 -22.93 -0.38 -10.84
C LYS A 61 -22.22 -0.73 -9.54
N ALA A 62 -22.92 -1.47 -8.68
CA ALA A 62 -22.31 -2.14 -7.54
C ALA A 62 -22.02 -3.60 -7.91
N PHE A 63 -20.81 -4.07 -7.62
CA PHE A 63 -20.39 -5.46 -7.82
C PHE A 63 -20.56 -6.20 -6.49
N THR A 64 -21.71 -6.85 -6.29
CA THR A 64 -22.12 -7.47 -5.03
C THR A 64 -22.14 -8.99 -5.08
N SER A 65 -22.13 -9.55 -6.28
CA SER A 65 -22.09 -10.99 -6.53
C SER A 65 -21.09 -11.33 -7.64
N TYR A 66 -20.74 -12.61 -7.75
CA TYR A 66 -19.83 -13.07 -8.81
C TYR A 66 -20.42 -12.84 -10.21
N ASP A 67 -21.73 -12.96 -10.35
CA ASP A 67 -22.44 -12.77 -11.63
C ASP A 67 -22.37 -11.31 -12.12
N ASP A 68 -22.24 -10.34 -11.22
CA ASP A 68 -22.09 -8.92 -11.56
C ASP A 68 -20.82 -8.62 -12.36
N TYR A 69 -19.79 -9.46 -12.23
CA TYR A 69 -18.52 -9.28 -12.96
C TYR A 69 -18.55 -9.83 -14.39
N PHE A 70 -19.49 -10.73 -14.71
CA PHE A 70 -19.50 -11.49 -15.96
C PHE A 70 -20.87 -11.45 -16.66
N ASP A 71 -21.66 -10.41 -16.39
CA ASP A 71 -22.94 -10.19 -17.07
C ASP A 71 -22.75 -9.63 -18.51
N ASP A 72 -23.85 -9.43 -19.22
CA ASP A 72 -23.87 -8.92 -20.61
C ASP A 72 -23.26 -7.51 -20.78
N SER A 73 -22.89 -6.84 -19.69
CA SER A 73 -22.24 -5.53 -19.71
C SER A 73 -20.73 -5.59 -19.92
N VAL A 74 -20.13 -6.77 -19.90
CA VAL A 74 -18.69 -6.94 -20.12
C VAL A 74 -18.35 -6.61 -21.58
N ASP A 75 -17.30 -5.81 -21.79
CA ASP A 75 -16.76 -5.54 -23.12
C ASP A 75 -15.70 -6.59 -23.50
N GLU A 76 -16.14 -7.66 -24.16
CA GLU A 76 -15.28 -8.77 -24.58
C GLU A 76 -14.17 -8.35 -25.56
N GLU A 77 -14.42 -7.30 -26.35
CA GLU A 77 -13.42 -6.76 -27.29
C GLU A 77 -12.30 -6.06 -26.50
N ALA A 78 -12.64 -5.33 -25.43
CA ALA A 78 -11.65 -4.73 -24.55
C ALA A 78 -10.83 -5.80 -23.81
N LEU A 79 -11.47 -6.84 -23.28
CA LEU A 79 -10.77 -7.97 -22.65
C LEU A 79 -9.82 -8.67 -23.62
N THR A 80 -10.25 -8.88 -24.87
CA THR A 80 -9.40 -9.45 -25.93
C THR A 80 -8.18 -8.56 -26.20
N TYR A 81 -8.38 -7.23 -26.29
CA TYR A 81 -7.26 -6.30 -26.43
C TYR A 81 -6.27 -6.40 -25.27
N LEU A 82 -6.75 -6.46 -24.04
CA LEU A 82 -5.88 -6.55 -22.86
C LEU A 82 -5.04 -7.82 -22.84
N ALA A 83 -5.64 -8.96 -23.18
CA ALA A 83 -4.92 -10.22 -23.31
C ALA A 83 -3.85 -10.16 -24.41
N LEU A 84 -4.19 -9.63 -25.59
CA LEU A 84 -3.25 -9.42 -26.70
C LEU A 84 -2.13 -8.44 -26.34
N ALA A 85 -2.44 -7.38 -25.58
CA ALA A 85 -1.44 -6.42 -25.12
C ALA A 85 -0.42 -7.10 -24.20
N GLY A 86 -0.86 -7.92 -23.26
CA GLY A 86 0.02 -8.72 -22.39
C GLY A 86 0.94 -9.64 -23.20
N GLU A 87 0.40 -10.36 -24.18
CA GLU A 87 1.16 -11.23 -25.09
C GLU A 87 2.23 -10.46 -25.90
N VAL A 88 1.85 -9.32 -26.48
CA VAL A 88 2.80 -8.46 -27.22
C VAL A 88 3.89 -7.93 -26.30
N ILE A 89 3.53 -7.43 -25.13
CA ILE A 89 4.48 -6.87 -24.15
C ILE A 89 5.52 -7.91 -23.77
N HIS A 90 5.10 -9.11 -23.35
CA HIS A 90 6.01 -10.16 -22.92
C HIS A 90 6.79 -10.81 -24.09
N THR A 91 6.24 -10.77 -25.33
CA THR A 91 6.98 -11.19 -26.52
C THR A 91 8.12 -10.23 -26.85
N VAL A 92 7.89 -8.92 -26.72
CA VAL A 92 8.91 -7.88 -26.97
C VAL A 92 9.94 -7.85 -25.85
N LYS A 93 9.49 -7.92 -24.60
CA LYS A 93 10.35 -7.87 -23.41
C LYS A 93 9.81 -8.82 -22.34
N SER A 94 10.40 -10.01 -22.23
CA SER A 94 9.91 -11.10 -21.39
C SER A 94 9.89 -10.80 -19.89
N ASP A 95 10.72 -9.85 -19.43
CA ASP A 95 10.80 -9.39 -18.05
C ASP A 95 10.01 -8.10 -17.79
N ALA A 96 9.31 -7.56 -18.79
CA ALA A 96 8.39 -6.44 -18.60
C ALA A 96 7.28 -6.80 -17.61
N ARG A 97 6.71 -5.79 -16.97
CA ARG A 97 5.62 -5.97 -16.00
C ARG A 97 4.35 -5.26 -16.44
N THR A 98 3.23 -5.96 -16.30
CA THR A 98 1.90 -5.42 -16.56
C THR A 98 1.11 -5.33 -15.27
N ILE A 99 0.55 -4.14 -15.00
CA ILE A 99 -0.16 -3.85 -13.76
C ILE A 99 -1.57 -3.35 -14.11
N ALA A 100 -2.57 -4.06 -13.63
CA ALA A 100 -3.98 -3.69 -13.78
C ALA A 100 -4.41 -2.72 -12.67
N GLU A 101 -4.95 -1.57 -13.05
CA GLU A 101 -5.66 -0.70 -12.12
C GLU A 101 -7.16 -0.83 -12.36
N ASP A 102 -7.84 -1.50 -11.45
CA ASP A 102 -9.27 -1.79 -11.55
C ASP A 102 -9.94 -1.68 -10.19
N VAL A 103 -10.95 -0.81 -10.09
CA VAL A 103 -11.74 -0.58 -8.89
C VAL A 103 -12.95 -1.51 -8.77
N SER A 104 -13.37 -2.16 -9.86
CA SER A 104 -14.50 -3.10 -9.83
C SER A 104 -14.16 -4.36 -9.00
N GLY A 105 -12.90 -4.75 -8.99
CA GLY A 105 -12.45 -6.00 -8.40
C GLY A 105 -12.68 -7.22 -9.30
N MET A 106 -12.77 -7.06 -10.62
CA MET A 106 -13.00 -8.15 -11.58
C MET A 106 -12.04 -9.32 -11.33
N PRO A 107 -12.55 -10.53 -11.10
CA PRO A 107 -11.70 -11.71 -10.89
C PRO A 107 -10.90 -12.10 -12.12
N GLY A 108 -9.67 -12.57 -11.91
CA GLY A 108 -8.85 -13.13 -12.99
C GLY A 108 -7.98 -12.13 -13.75
N LEU A 109 -8.05 -10.82 -13.48
CA LEU A 109 -7.22 -9.84 -14.19
C LEU A 109 -5.72 -10.18 -14.08
N ALA A 110 -5.23 -10.49 -12.89
CA ALA A 110 -3.84 -10.85 -12.64
C ALA A 110 -3.63 -12.38 -12.51
N ALA A 111 -4.47 -13.17 -13.16
CA ALA A 111 -4.30 -14.59 -13.28
C ALA A 111 -3.79 -14.96 -14.70
N PRO A 112 -2.99 -16.03 -14.85
CA PRO A 112 -2.46 -16.47 -16.14
C PRO A 112 -3.56 -16.85 -17.14
N LEU A 113 -3.31 -16.61 -18.42
CA LEU A 113 -4.24 -16.92 -19.52
C LEU A 113 -4.59 -18.43 -19.57
N ASP A 114 -3.62 -19.30 -19.35
CA ASP A 114 -3.81 -20.76 -19.34
C ASP A 114 -4.68 -21.26 -18.18
N LYS A 115 -4.92 -20.41 -17.18
CA LYS A 115 -5.82 -20.65 -16.04
C LYS A 115 -7.15 -19.91 -16.15
N GLY A 116 -7.43 -19.35 -17.34
CA GLY A 116 -8.67 -18.60 -17.58
C GLY A 116 -8.65 -17.16 -17.08
N GLY A 117 -7.47 -16.61 -16.76
CA GLY A 117 -7.30 -15.20 -16.43
C GLY A 117 -7.03 -14.33 -17.66
N TYR A 118 -6.68 -13.06 -17.42
CA TYR A 118 -6.44 -12.06 -18.47
C TYR A 118 -4.96 -11.71 -18.64
N GLY A 119 -4.06 -12.34 -17.87
CA GLY A 119 -2.62 -12.35 -18.12
C GLY A 119 -1.84 -11.15 -17.58
N PHE A 120 -2.43 -10.28 -16.76
CA PHE A 120 -1.63 -9.28 -16.05
C PHE A 120 -0.70 -9.93 -15.03
N ASP A 121 0.51 -9.38 -14.86
CA ASP A 121 1.43 -9.83 -13.82
C ASP A 121 0.95 -9.46 -12.43
N TYR A 122 0.35 -8.26 -12.30
CA TYR A 122 -0.10 -7.68 -11.04
C TYR A 122 -1.39 -6.89 -11.21
N ARG A 123 -2.08 -6.72 -10.10
CA ARG A 123 -3.13 -5.71 -9.97
C ARG A 123 -2.91 -4.85 -8.72
N PHE A 124 -3.41 -3.63 -8.71
CA PHE A 124 -3.44 -2.82 -7.51
C PHE A 124 -4.47 -3.31 -6.49
N ALA A 125 -4.09 -3.28 -5.21
CA ALA A 125 -5.00 -3.52 -4.09
C ALA A 125 -5.76 -2.24 -3.74
N MET A 126 -6.69 -1.82 -4.61
CA MET A 126 -7.38 -0.52 -4.57
C MET A 126 -8.09 -0.23 -3.24
N GLY A 127 -8.64 -1.27 -2.57
CA GLY A 127 -9.31 -1.11 -1.28
C GLY A 127 -8.39 -0.68 -0.13
N VAL A 128 -7.09 -0.96 -0.21
CA VAL A 128 -6.13 -0.63 0.87
C VAL A 128 -5.96 0.88 1.08
N PRO A 129 -5.61 1.69 0.05
CA PRO A 129 -5.50 3.14 0.23
C PRO A 129 -6.84 3.81 0.55
N ASP A 130 -7.94 3.34 -0.05
CA ASP A 130 -9.27 3.89 0.23
C ASP A 130 -9.68 3.66 1.68
N ASN A 131 -9.39 2.46 2.22
CA ASN A 131 -9.59 2.18 3.64
C ASN A 131 -8.72 3.06 4.54
N TRP A 132 -7.43 3.28 4.21
CA TRP A 132 -6.57 4.18 4.98
C TRP A 132 -7.11 5.61 5.01
N ILE A 133 -7.47 6.19 3.86
CA ILE A 133 -8.00 7.55 3.80
C ILE A 133 -9.30 7.66 4.59
N LYS A 134 -10.22 6.72 4.41
CA LYS A 134 -11.48 6.68 5.15
C LYS A 134 -11.25 6.58 6.65
N LEU A 135 -10.39 5.67 7.08
CA LEU A 135 -10.07 5.44 8.49
C LEU A 135 -9.49 6.71 9.14
N ILE A 136 -8.47 7.31 8.51
CA ILE A 136 -7.81 8.51 9.04
C ILE A 136 -8.73 9.73 9.07
N LYS A 137 -9.64 9.84 8.07
CA LYS A 137 -10.57 10.97 7.93
C LYS A 137 -11.76 10.89 8.87
N GLU A 138 -12.30 9.70 9.07
CA GLU A 138 -13.60 9.51 9.70
C GLU A 138 -13.52 8.98 11.13
N VAL A 139 -12.38 8.34 11.50
CA VAL A 139 -12.24 7.63 12.79
C VAL A 139 -11.01 8.13 13.54
N PRO A 140 -11.16 8.65 14.76
CA PRO A 140 -10.03 8.94 15.63
C PRO A 140 -9.17 7.70 15.87
N ASP A 141 -7.84 7.85 16.00
CA ASP A 141 -6.93 6.69 16.11
C ASP A 141 -7.16 5.84 17.37
N GLU A 142 -7.72 6.43 18.43
CA GLU A 142 -8.20 5.69 19.61
C GLU A 142 -9.33 4.70 19.32
N ASP A 143 -10.09 4.91 18.23
CA ASP A 143 -11.24 4.08 17.87
C ASP A 143 -10.96 3.14 16.68
N TRP A 144 -9.76 3.14 16.12
CA TRP A 144 -9.43 2.29 14.96
C TRP A 144 -9.78 0.82 15.19
N PRO A 145 -10.58 0.19 14.30
CA PRO A 145 -10.99 -1.20 14.41
C PRO A 145 -9.90 -2.13 13.88
N ILE A 146 -9.02 -2.59 14.75
CA ILE A 146 -7.79 -3.31 14.38
C ILE A 146 -8.06 -4.61 13.59
N GLY A 147 -9.10 -5.37 13.96
CA GLY A 147 -9.47 -6.58 13.22
C GLY A 147 -9.98 -6.29 11.81
N HIS A 148 -10.76 -5.22 11.64
CA HIS A 148 -11.17 -4.77 10.31
C HIS A 148 -9.96 -4.28 9.50
N LEU A 149 -9.06 -3.53 10.12
CA LEU A 149 -7.82 -3.10 9.49
C LEU A 149 -6.99 -4.29 8.99
N TRP A 150 -6.82 -5.33 9.83
CA TRP A 150 -6.15 -6.56 9.43
C TRP A 150 -6.83 -7.22 8.23
N HIS A 151 -8.16 -7.33 8.26
CA HIS A 151 -8.94 -7.89 7.15
C HIS A 151 -8.69 -7.13 5.84
N GLU A 152 -8.84 -5.82 5.83
CA GLU A 152 -8.65 -4.97 4.64
C GLU A 152 -7.24 -5.06 4.06
N LEU A 153 -6.22 -5.14 4.93
CA LEU A 153 -4.83 -5.28 4.51
C LEU A 153 -4.47 -6.67 3.95
N THR A 154 -5.24 -7.70 4.28
CA THR A 154 -4.92 -9.09 3.92
C THR A 154 -5.95 -9.77 3.03
N ASN A 155 -7.13 -9.17 2.85
CA ASN A 155 -8.18 -9.70 1.99
C ASN A 155 -7.80 -9.57 0.51
N ARG A 156 -7.41 -10.70 -0.09
CA ARG A 156 -7.01 -10.79 -1.50
C ARG A 156 -7.25 -12.19 -2.05
N ARG A 157 -7.39 -12.29 -3.37
CA ARG A 157 -7.45 -13.59 -4.05
C ARG A 157 -6.06 -14.22 -4.05
N ALA A 158 -6.00 -15.52 -3.74
CA ALA A 158 -4.72 -16.23 -3.63
C ALA A 158 -4.00 -16.40 -4.99
N GLU A 159 -4.76 -16.47 -6.06
CA GLU A 159 -4.28 -16.66 -7.43
C GLU A 159 -3.80 -15.38 -8.12
N GLU A 160 -4.10 -14.20 -7.55
CA GLU A 160 -3.75 -12.91 -8.13
C GLU A 160 -2.65 -12.21 -7.33
N LYS A 161 -1.61 -11.78 -8.01
CA LYS A 161 -0.55 -10.97 -7.40
C LYS A 161 -1.00 -9.53 -7.27
N THR A 162 -0.94 -9.00 -6.04
CA THR A 162 -1.36 -7.62 -5.75
C THR A 162 -0.19 -6.73 -5.35
N ILE A 163 -0.28 -5.46 -5.76
CA ILE A 163 0.58 -4.37 -5.29
C ILE A 163 -0.21 -3.57 -4.27
N SER A 164 0.25 -3.54 -3.01
CA SER A 164 -0.37 -2.76 -1.95
C SER A 164 0.30 -1.42 -1.78
N TYR A 165 -0.43 -0.42 -1.31
CA TYR A 165 0.06 0.93 -1.05
C TYR A 165 -0.83 1.65 -0.05
N ALA A 166 -0.27 2.63 0.65
CA ALA A 166 -1.03 3.43 1.60
C ALA A 166 -1.78 4.57 0.90
N GLU A 167 -1.13 5.21 -0.07
CA GLU A 167 -1.71 6.21 -0.96
C GLU A 167 -0.96 6.28 -2.30
N SER A 168 -1.61 6.81 -3.31
CA SER A 168 -1.03 7.21 -4.59
C SER A 168 -1.39 8.66 -4.92
N HIS A 169 -1.12 9.08 -6.16
CA HIS A 169 -1.57 10.39 -6.65
C HIS A 169 -3.11 10.52 -6.62
N ASP A 170 -3.85 9.43 -6.76
CA ASP A 170 -5.32 9.47 -6.75
C ASP A 170 -5.84 9.96 -5.40
N GLN A 171 -5.38 9.38 -4.30
CA GLN A 171 -5.80 9.80 -2.96
C GLN A 171 -5.22 11.17 -2.59
N ALA A 172 -3.94 11.39 -2.90
CA ALA A 172 -3.22 12.58 -2.46
C ALA A 172 -3.54 13.86 -3.26
N LEU A 173 -3.94 13.73 -4.53
CA LEU A 173 -4.14 14.85 -5.45
C LEU A 173 -5.59 15.00 -5.92
N VAL A 174 -6.22 13.89 -6.31
CA VAL A 174 -7.52 13.91 -6.96
C VAL A 174 -8.63 13.78 -5.93
N GLY A 175 -8.48 12.85 -4.99
CA GLY A 175 -9.52 12.51 -4.04
C GLY A 175 -9.50 13.34 -2.76
N ASP A 176 -8.32 13.72 -2.27
CA ASP A 176 -8.20 14.31 -0.94
C ASP A 176 -6.86 15.03 -0.68
N GLN A 177 -6.25 14.72 0.48
CA GLN A 177 -4.95 15.20 0.95
C GLN A 177 -4.04 14.01 1.21
N SER A 178 -2.71 14.22 1.21
CA SER A 178 -1.80 13.16 1.58
C SER A 178 -2.04 12.68 3.02
N ILE A 179 -1.76 11.40 3.27
CA ILE A 179 -1.92 10.79 4.61
C ILE A 179 -1.19 11.60 5.67
N ILE A 180 0.04 11.98 5.43
CA ILE A 180 0.82 12.73 6.42
C ILE A 180 0.21 14.10 6.70
N PHE A 181 -0.32 14.78 5.68
CA PHE A 181 -0.99 16.07 5.87
C PHE A 181 -2.27 15.90 6.70
N ARG A 182 -3.06 14.86 6.46
CA ARG A 182 -4.23 14.55 7.29
C ARG A 182 -3.88 14.26 8.74
N LEU A 183 -2.76 13.61 8.99
CA LEU A 183 -2.33 13.27 10.34
C LEU A 183 -1.79 14.49 11.13
N ILE A 184 -1.12 15.42 10.47
CA ILE A 184 -0.40 16.54 11.10
C ILE A 184 -1.06 17.89 10.81
N ASP A 185 -1.58 18.10 9.58
CA ASP A 185 -2.21 19.34 9.13
C ASP A 185 -1.23 20.54 9.14
N ALA A 186 -1.72 21.74 9.41
CA ALA A 186 -0.95 22.98 9.36
C ALA A 186 0.28 23.01 10.29
N GLU A 187 0.30 22.20 11.34
CA GLU A 187 1.46 22.07 12.24
C GLU A 187 2.76 21.66 11.51
N MET A 188 2.63 21.05 10.32
CA MET A 188 3.78 20.71 9.46
C MET A 188 4.57 21.94 9.00
N TYR A 189 3.97 23.11 8.94
CA TYR A 189 4.64 24.31 8.45
C TYR A 189 5.48 25.00 9.50
N GLU A 190 5.14 24.81 10.77
CA GLU A 190 5.76 25.56 11.87
C GLU A 190 6.55 24.67 12.85
N HIS A 191 6.19 23.39 12.98
CA HIS A 191 6.66 22.50 14.05
C HIS A 191 7.51 21.30 13.57
N MET A 192 8.11 21.39 12.38
CA MET A 192 8.95 20.31 11.85
C MET A 192 10.44 20.44 12.17
N ARG A 193 10.84 21.38 13.03
CA ARG A 193 12.22 21.43 13.52
C ARG A 193 12.48 20.29 14.52
N VAL A 194 13.71 19.74 14.48
CA VAL A 194 14.09 18.61 15.36
C VAL A 194 14.10 18.99 16.85
N ASP A 195 14.33 20.27 17.18
CA ASP A 195 14.33 20.83 18.52
C ASP A 195 12.93 21.28 19.02
N ASP A 196 11.92 21.23 18.16
CA ASP A 196 10.54 21.59 18.49
C ASP A 196 9.74 20.36 18.93
N GLN A 197 9.00 20.48 20.03
CA GLN A 197 8.13 19.43 20.56
C GLN A 197 6.67 19.81 20.29
N ASN A 198 6.04 19.07 19.39
CA ASN A 198 4.64 19.22 19.07
C ASN A 198 3.96 17.84 19.04
N ILE A 199 2.98 17.63 19.92
CA ILE A 199 2.32 16.34 20.10
C ILE A 199 1.58 15.88 18.82
N ARG A 200 1.06 16.81 18.02
CA ARG A 200 0.36 16.46 16.77
C ARG A 200 1.34 15.98 15.70
N VAL A 201 2.49 16.64 15.59
CA VAL A 201 3.57 16.22 14.71
C VAL A 201 4.12 14.86 15.12
N ASP A 202 4.44 14.67 16.41
CA ASP A 202 5.00 13.42 16.92
C ASP A 202 4.02 12.24 16.73
N ARG A 203 2.72 12.47 17.03
CA ARG A 203 1.65 11.51 16.75
C ARG A 203 1.55 11.16 15.26
N GLY A 204 1.50 12.18 14.42
CA GLY A 204 1.35 11.99 12.96
C GLY A 204 2.53 11.24 12.36
N MET A 205 3.75 11.57 12.75
CA MET A 205 4.96 10.85 12.30
C MET A 205 4.98 9.40 12.81
N ALA A 206 4.56 9.15 14.05
CA ALA A 206 4.48 7.79 14.58
C ALA A 206 3.49 6.93 13.80
N LEU A 207 2.27 7.43 13.59
CA LEU A 207 1.23 6.73 12.81
C LEU A 207 1.63 6.55 11.35
N HIS A 208 2.23 7.54 10.71
CA HIS A 208 2.68 7.45 9.32
C HIS A 208 3.70 6.32 9.13
N LYS A 209 4.67 6.19 10.03
CA LYS A 209 5.62 5.06 10.03
C LYS A 209 4.91 3.72 10.17
N MET A 210 3.96 3.62 11.10
CA MET A 210 3.21 2.39 11.35
C MET A 210 2.32 2.01 10.15
N ILE A 211 1.60 2.96 9.57
CA ILE A 211 0.76 2.77 8.38
C ILE A 211 1.58 2.23 7.23
N ARG A 212 2.72 2.84 6.96
CA ARG A 212 3.57 2.43 5.84
C ARG A 212 4.19 1.06 6.06
N LEU A 213 4.71 0.79 7.25
CA LEU A 213 5.31 -0.51 7.57
C LEU A 213 4.27 -1.64 7.55
N ILE A 214 3.08 -1.45 8.12
CA ILE A 214 2.06 -2.50 8.09
C ILE A 214 1.57 -2.77 6.65
N THR A 215 1.38 -1.71 5.85
CA THR A 215 0.97 -1.87 4.45
C THR A 215 2.02 -2.64 3.64
N LEU A 216 3.31 -2.36 3.82
CA LEU A 216 4.40 -3.11 3.20
C LEU A 216 4.47 -4.55 3.74
N ALA A 217 4.42 -4.72 5.06
CA ALA A 217 4.60 -6.03 5.69
C ALA A 217 3.42 -6.98 5.43
N THR A 218 2.24 -6.46 5.14
CA THR A 218 1.05 -7.24 4.74
C THR A 218 0.84 -7.29 3.23
N ALA A 219 1.61 -6.57 2.42
CA ALA A 219 1.43 -6.50 0.98
C ALA A 219 1.45 -7.89 0.31
N GLY A 220 0.81 -7.98 -0.85
CA GLY A 220 0.84 -9.20 -1.67
C GLY A 220 2.22 -9.47 -2.25
N ALA A 221 2.42 -9.12 -3.50
CA ALA A 221 3.65 -9.36 -4.24
C ALA A 221 4.37 -8.07 -4.67
N GLY A 222 3.86 -6.91 -4.27
CA GLY A 222 4.46 -5.60 -4.56
C GLY A 222 4.03 -4.54 -3.57
N TYR A 223 4.82 -3.47 -3.48
CA TYR A 223 4.54 -2.29 -2.68
C TYR A 223 4.84 -1.03 -3.50
N LEU A 224 3.86 -0.15 -3.60
CA LEU A 224 4.01 1.15 -4.24
C LEU A 224 4.19 2.22 -3.17
N ASN A 225 5.20 3.06 -3.36
CA ASN A 225 5.40 4.25 -2.56
C ASN A 225 5.17 5.49 -3.42
N PHE A 226 4.20 6.32 -3.02
CA PHE A 226 3.97 7.59 -3.69
C PHE A 226 5.09 8.57 -3.34
N MET A 227 5.66 9.24 -4.36
CA MET A 227 6.80 10.15 -4.18
C MET A 227 6.54 11.22 -3.12
N GLY A 228 7.42 11.33 -2.16
CA GLY A 228 7.32 12.22 -1.02
C GLY A 228 6.86 11.55 0.27
N ASN A 229 6.20 10.39 0.21
CA ASN A 229 5.80 9.65 1.41
C ASN A 229 6.99 9.15 2.22
N GLU A 230 8.10 8.85 1.56
CA GLU A 230 9.33 8.36 2.19
C GLU A 230 9.85 9.31 3.27
N PHE A 231 9.58 10.61 3.15
CA PHE A 231 9.97 11.60 4.16
C PHE A 231 8.80 12.40 4.75
N GLY A 232 7.57 12.13 4.30
CA GLY A 232 6.38 12.84 4.76
C GLY A 232 6.31 14.28 4.23
N HIS A 233 6.42 14.44 2.91
CA HIS A 233 6.37 15.74 2.24
C HIS A 233 5.16 16.58 2.70
N PRO A 234 5.35 17.83 3.15
CA PRO A 234 4.32 18.60 3.84
C PRO A 234 3.30 19.25 2.94
N GLU A 235 3.67 19.46 1.68
CA GLU A 235 2.85 20.30 0.83
C GLU A 235 1.72 19.53 0.17
N TRP A 236 0.62 20.21 0.09
CA TRP A 236 -0.45 19.90 -0.84
C TRP A 236 0.11 19.84 -2.26
N ILE A 237 -0.17 18.74 -2.96
CA ILE A 237 0.14 18.63 -4.37
C ILE A 237 -1.10 19.01 -5.16
N ASP A 238 -0.95 19.87 -6.13
CA ASP A 238 -2.03 20.28 -7.02
C ASP A 238 -1.51 20.36 -8.46
N PHE A 239 -2.37 19.98 -9.39
CA PHE A 239 -2.08 20.16 -10.82
C PHE A 239 -2.10 21.64 -11.22
N PRO A 240 -1.33 22.05 -12.23
CA PRO A 240 -1.54 23.35 -12.88
C PRO A 240 -2.99 23.42 -13.41
N ARG A 241 -3.77 24.37 -12.87
CA ARG A 241 -5.17 24.59 -13.23
C ARG A 241 -5.53 26.07 -13.09
N GLU A 242 -6.69 26.48 -13.58
CA GLU A 242 -7.12 27.87 -13.55
C GLU A 242 -7.12 28.44 -12.13
N GLY A 243 -7.62 27.69 -11.14
CA GLY A 243 -7.69 28.12 -9.73
C GLY A 243 -6.34 28.43 -9.08
N ASN A 244 -5.24 27.89 -9.58
CA ASN A 244 -3.89 28.19 -9.12
C ASN A 244 -3.05 28.93 -10.19
N ARG A 245 -3.71 29.56 -11.18
CA ARG A 245 -3.10 30.32 -12.29
C ARG A 245 -2.11 29.48 -13.10
N TRP A 246 -2.42 28.20 -13.29
CA TRP A 246 -1.58 27.24 -14.02
C TRP A 246 -0.17 27.10 -13.42
N SER A 247 -0.04 27.27 -12.12
CA SER A 247 1.24 27.23 -11.42
C SER A 247 1.73 25.80 -11.22
N TYR A 248 3.00 25.55 -11.56
CA TYR A 248 3.73 24.31 -11.24
C TYR A 248 4.26 24.26 -9.81
N LYS A 249 4.08 25.33 -9.02
CA LYS A 249 4.64 25.42 -7.66
C LYS A 249 4.19 24.25 -6.80
N TYR A 250 2.91 23.92 -6.84
CA TYR A 250 2.31 22.84 -6.03
C TYR A 250 2.46 21.43 -6.62
N ALA A 251 2.96 21.34 -7.88
CA ALA A 251 3.25 20.05 -8.52
C ALA A 251 4.65 19.52 -8.20
N ARG A 252 5.47 20.28 -7.47
CA ARG A 252 6.87 19.93 -7.17
C ARG A 252 7.00 19.31 -5.78
N ARG A 253 7.94 18.36 -5.67
CA ARG A 253 8.42 17.87 -4.39
C ARG A 253 9.63 18.64 -3.93
N HIS A 254 9.64 19.05 -2.66
CA HIS A 254 10.74 19.76 -2.03
C HIS A 254 11.72 18.78 -1.39
N TRP A 255 12.47 18.05 -2.21
CA TRP A 255 13.42 17.02 -1.77
C TRP A 255 14.44 17.51 -0.75
N HIS A 256 14.86 18.78 -0.85
CA HIS A 256 15.81 19.40 0.07
C HIS A 256 15.34 19.39 1.54
N LEU A 257 14.04 19.27 1.81
CA LEU A 257 13.52 19.13 3.17
C LEU A 257 13.98 17.83 3.83
N ALA A 258 14.15 16.78 3.04
CA ALA A 258 14.65 15.50 3.53
C ALA A 258 16.16 15.52 3.81
N ASP A 259 16.90 16.43 3.19
CA ASP A 259 18.35 16.59 3.35
C ASP A 259 18.71 17.55 4.51
N ASP A 260 17.76 18.34 5.01
CA ASP A 260 17.98 19.29 6.09
C ASP A 260 18.01 18.60 7.47
N PRO A 261 19.19 18.52 8.14
CA PRO A 261 19.30 17.88 9.45
C PRO A 261 18.60 18.63 10.59
N GLY A 262 18.19 19.87 10.37
CA GLY A 262 17.41 20.70 11.31
C GLY A 262 15.92 20.39 11.29
N LEU A 263 15.44 19.61 10.30
CA LEU A 263 14.03 19.29 10.12
C LEU A 263 13.76 17.79 10.34
N LYS A 264 12.59 17.45 10.85
CA LYS A 264 12.19 16.07 11.17
C LYS A 264 12.00 15.16 9.93
N TYR A 265 11.96 15.71 8.71
CA TYR A 265 11.73 14.94 7.48
C TYR A 265 12.79 13.86 7.25
N HIS A 266 14.08 14.13 7.54
CA HIS A 266 15.15 13.15 7.40
C HIS A 266 14.97 11.93 8.34
N LEU A 267 14.29 12.10 9.49
CA LEU A 267 13.98 11.03 10.42
C LEU A 267 12.95 10.04 9.84
N SER A 268 11.95 10.58 9.13
CA SER A 268 10.98 9.76 8.39
C SER A 268 11.65 9.05 7.22
N LEU A 269 12.49 9.74 6.44
CA LEU A 269 13.25 9.16 5.35
C LEU A 269 14.16 8.01 5.85
N ARG A 270 14.81 8.20 6.99
CA ARG A 270 15.65 7.15 7.57
C ARG A 270 14.84 5.89 7.92
N PHE A 271 13.66 6.07 8.49
CA PHE A 271 12.76 4.94 8.75
C PHE A 271 12.35 4.22 7.47
N ASP A 272 12.02 4.97 6.41
CA ASP A 272 11.68 4.40 5.11
C ASP A 272 12.82 3.56 4.52
N GLN A 273 14.03 4.08 4.54
CA GLN A 273 15.21 3.37 4.05
C GLN A 273 15.41 2.04 4.78
N ASP A 274 15.29 2.04 6.11
CA ASP A 274 15.48 0.84 6.92
C ASP A 274 14.29 -0.14 6.75
N MET A 275 13.07 0.37 6.55
CA MET A 275 11.88 -0.43 6.22
C MET A 275 12.01 -1.13 4.86
N ILE A 276 12.47 -0.44 3.83
CA ILE A 276 12.70 -1.01 2.49
C ILE A 276 13.88 -1.99 2.51
N ALA A 277 14.96 -1.66 3.23
CA ALA A 277 16.10 -2.57 3.41
C ALA A 277 15.67 -3.88 4.10
N LEU A 278 14.82 -3.79 5.14
CA LEU A 278 14.24 -4.95 5.81
C LEU A 278 13.44 -5.80 4.82
N ALA A 279 12.55 -5.19 4.03
CA ALA A 279 11.75 -5.91 3.04
C ALA A 279 12.61 -6.64 2.01
N LYS A 280 13.67 -6.01 1.52
CA LYS A 280 14.62 -6.60 0.57
C LYS A 280 15.43 -7.73 1.19
N ASN A 281 16.03 -7.51 2.38
CA ASN A 281 16.89 -8.48 3.04
C ASN A 281 16.15 -9.78 3.42
N PHE A 282 14.88 -9.68 3.76
CA PHE A 282 14.04 -10.82 4.14
C PHE A 282 13.13 -11.31 3.02
N GLN A 283 13.20 -10.68 1.83
CA GLN A 283 12.40 -11.04 0.66
C GLN A 283 10.91 -11.09 0.99
N LEU A 284 10.39 -10.08 1.69
CA LEU A 284 9.02 -10.09 2.19
C LEU A 284 7.98 -10.28 1.08
N LEU A 285 8.19 -9.65 -0.08
CA LEU A 285 7.23 -9.65 -1.18
C LEU A 285 7.31 -10.91 -2.06
N ASP A 286 8.40 -11.68 -1.95
CA ASP A 286 8.61 -12.91 -2.72
C ASP A 286 8.12 -14.18 -1.98
N LYS A 287 7.78 -14.03 -0.69
CA LYS A 287 7.37 -15.13 0.19
C LYS A 287 5.88 -15.05 0.51
N PRO A 288 5.30 -16.14 1.05
CA PRO A 288 3.90 -16.17 1.44
C PRO A 288 3.49 -14.98 2.29
N GLY A 289 2.19 -14.65 2.24
CA GLY A 289 1.61 -13.56 3.01
C GLY A 289 1.76 -13.72 4.52
N PRO A 290 1.37 -12.69 5.29
CA PRO A 290 1.51 -12.71 6.74
C PRO A 290 0.56 -13.72 7.40
N HIS A 291 1.00 -14.27 8.54
CA HIS A 291 0.22 -15.12 9.39
C HIS A 291 -0.10 -14.40 10.71
N LEU A 292 -1.40 -14.23 11.00
CA LEU A 292 -1.86 -13.59 12.23
C LEU A 292 -1.51 -14.48 13.44
N ILE A 293 -0.85 -13.88 14.43
CA ILE A 293 -0.50 -14.56 15.69
C ILE A 293 -1.40 -14.09 16.82
N TYR A 294 -1.61 -12.79 16.92
CA TYR A 294 -2.38 -12.19 18.00
C TYR A 294 -3.06 -10.91 17.57
N GLU A 295 -4.31 -10.75 17.98
CA GLU A 295 -5.08 -9.54 17.80
C GLU A 295 -5.87 -9.25 19.08
N HIS A 296 -5.94 -7.98 19.46
CA HIS A 296 -6.79 -7.53 20.55
C HIS A 296 -7.37 -6.16 20.24
N ALA A 297 -8.65 -6.12 19.93
CA ALA A 297 -9.34 -4.93 19.45
C ALA A 297 -9.33 -3.77 20.46
N GLU A 298 -9.64 -4.02 21.73
CA GLU A 298 -9.68 -2.99 22.77
C GLU A 298 -8.30 -2.43 23.09
N ASN A 299 -7.29 -3.30 23.15
CA ASN A 299 -5.91 -2.91 23.45
C ASN A 299 -5.18 -2.36 22.21
N LYS A 300 -5.81 -2.40 21.03
CA LYS A 300 -5.24 -1.96 19.74
C LYS A 300 -3.92 -2.66 19.39
N LEU A 301 -3.82 -3.94 19.76
CA LEU A 301 -2.62 -4.76 19.52
C LEU A 301 -2.82 -5.66 18.31
N LEU A 302 -1.78 -5.75 17.48
CA LEU A 302 -1.73 -6.64 16.33
C LEU A 302 -0.34 -7.25 16.22
N VAL A 303 -0.26 -8.57 16.20
CA VAL A 303 1.00 -9.31 16.04
C VAL A 303 0.83 -10.35 14.95
N PHE A 304 1.75 -10.35 13.99
CA PHE A 304 1.77 -11.32 12.91
C PHE A 304 3.20 -11.70 12.54
N GLU A 305 3.34 -12.84 11.90
CA GLU A 305 4.61 -13.36 11.39
C GLU A 305 4.64 -13.29 9.87
N ARG A 306 5.77 -12.93 9.29
CA ARG A 306 6.05 -13.07 7.86
C ARG A 306 7.55 -13.25 7.64
N SER A 307 7.93 -14.26 6.85
CA SER A 307 9.33 -14.48 6.43
C SER A 307 10.31 -14.68 7.59
N GLY A 308 9.86 -15.25 8.71
CA GLY A 308 10.67 -15.43 9.92
C GLY A 308 10.83 -14.16 10.75
N LEU A 309 10.06 -13.12 10.42
CA LEU A 309 9.98 -11.88 11.19
C LEU A 309 8.64 -11.81 11.93
N LEU A 310 8.72 -11.39 13.17
CA LEU A 310 7.57 -11.08 14.01
C LEU A 310 7.36 -9.56 14.01
N PHE A 311 6.19 -9.12 13.59
CA PHE A 311 5.76 -7.73 13.60
C PHE A 311 4.78 -7.53 14.75
N ALA A 312 5.13 -6.67 15.72
CA ALA A 312 4.29 -6.38 16.88
C ALA A 312 3.92 -4.89 16.91
N PHE A 313 2.66 -4.60 16.62
CA PHE A 313 2.09 -3.26 16.59
C PHE A 313 1.29 -2.98 17.85
N ASN A 314 1.49 -1.80 18.42
CA ASN A 314 0.59 -1.20 19.39
C ASN A 314 0.06 0.13 18.84
N PHE A 315 -1.18 0.11 18.34
CA PHE A 315 -1.87 1.31 17.82
C PHE A 315 -2.53 2.13 18.92
N HIS A 316 -2.52 1.66 20.17
CA HIS A 316 -3.17 2.38 21.27
C HIS A 316 -2.54 3.77 21.47
N PRO A 317 -3.35 4.85 21.56
CA PRO A 317 -2.84 6.23 21.60
C PRO A 317 -1.99 6.56 22.81
N VAL A 318 -2.30 5.97 23.96
CA VAL A 318 -1.65 6.34 25.25
C VAL A 318 -1.20 5.12 26.06
N GLN A 319 -1.80 3.94 25.86
CA GLN A 319 -1.51 2.77 26.68
C GLN A 319 -0.29 2.01 26.16
N SER A 320 0.72 1.90 27.01
CA SER A 320 1.85 0.99 26.83
C SER A 320 1.63 -0.28 27.64
N TYR A 321 1.99 -1.42 27.10
CA TYR A 321 1.80 -2.72 27.74
C TYR A 321 3.14 -3.29 28.15
N SER A 322 3.40 -3.35 29.46
CA SER A 322 4.59 -4.00 30.00
C SER A 322 4.36 -5.52 30.05
N ASP A 323 5.37 -6.28 29.65
CA ASP A 323 5.35 -7.76 29.75
C ASP A 323 4.15 -8.43 29.06
N HIS A 324 3.68 -7.86 27.92
CA HIS A 324 2.56 -8.40 27.18
C HIS A 324 2.92 -9.75 26.54
N ARG A 325 2.04 -10.73 26.75
CA ARG A 325 2.27 -12.12 26.36
C ARG A 325 1.42 -12.52 25.16
N PHE A 326 2.03 -13.20 24.20
CA PHE A 326 1.34 -13.86 23.09
C PHE A 326 2.07 -15.16 22.71
N GLU A 327 1.32 -16.12 22.17
CA GLU A 327 1.86 -17.40 21.73
C GLU A 327 2.68 -17.24 20.45
N THR A 328 3.81 -17.93 20.34
CA THR A 328 4.66 -17.90 19.16
C THR A 328 5.53 -19.16 19.08
N LEU A 329 6.27 -19.32 17.98
CA LEU A 329 7.23 -20.41 17.85
C LEU A 329 8.33 -20.31 18.92
N PRO A 330 8.83 -21.45 19.44
CA PRO A 330 9.92 -21.44 20.41
C PRO A 330 11.18 -20.87 19.81
N GLY A 331 11.96 -20.17 20.64
CA GLY A 331 13.26 -19.70 20.23
C GLY A 331 13.71 -18.40 20.85
N LYS A 332 14.75 -17.85 20.28
CA LYS A 332 15.32 -16.56 20.62
C LYS A 332 15.00 -15.54 19.54
N TYR A 333 14.50 -14.40 19.93
CA TYR A 333 14.07 -13.30 19.06
C TYR A 333 14.93 -12.08 19.31
N LYS A 334 15.46 -11.50 18.24
CA LYS A 334 16.23 -10.25 18.29
C LYS A 334 15.44 -9.13 17.62
N MET A 335 15.27 -8.01 18.31
CA MET A 335 14.68 -6.81 17.74
C MET A 335 15.62 -6.20 16.71
N ILE A 336 15.15 -6.05 15.47
CA ILE A 336 15.92 -5.54 14.34
C ILE A 336 15.40 -4.20 13.80
N LEU A 337 14.14 -3.85 14.07
CA LEU A 337 13.55 -2.56 13.77
C LEU A 337 12.64 -2.14 14.92
N ASN A 338 12.69 -0.85 15.27
CA ASN A 338 11.85 -0.24 16.28
C ASN A 338 11.48 1.19 15.85
N SER A 339 10.20 1.45 15.58
CA SER A 339 9.74 2.77 15.13
C SER A 339 9.90 3.88 16.18
N ASP A 340 10.12 3.50 17.46
CA ASP A 340 10.33 4.42 18.59
C ASP A 340 11.80 4.79 18.80
N ALA A 341 12.71 4.34 17.94
CA ALA A 341 14.12 4.71 18.02
C ALA A 341 14.31 6.20 17.72
N SER A 342 15.24 6.85 18.42
CA SER A 342 15.53 8.29 18.27
C SER A 342 15.95 8.67 16.84
N GLN A 343 16.64 7.79 16.14
CA GLN A 343 17.02 7.99 14.74
C GLN A 343 15.83 8.10 13.76
N TYR A 344 14.62 7.77 14.20
CA TYR A 344 13.36 7.91 13.48
C TYR A 344 12.41 8.93 14.12
N GLY A 345 12.93 9.78 15.03
CA GLY A 345 12.13 10.73 15.79
C GLY A 345 11.22 10.12 16.85
N GLY A 346 11.56 8.94 17.34
CA GLY A 346 10.85 8.28 18.43
C GLY A 346 11.39 8.68 19.81
N HIS A 347 10.71 8.22 20.87
CA HIS A 347 11.03 8.56 22.28
C HIS A 347 12.05 7.63 22.93
N GLN A 348 12.59 6.67 22.19
CA GLN A 348 13.63 5.72 22.63
C GLN A 348 13.25 4.96 23.92
N ARG A 349 11.98 4.56 24.06
CA ARG A 349 11.49 3.76 25.21
C ARG A 349 11.98 2.31 25.19
N LEU A 350 12.56 1.86 24.09
CA LEU A 350 13.13 0.52 23.90
C LEU A 350 14.64 0.61 23.65
N LYS A 351 15.38 -0.34 24.19
CA LYS A 351 16.83 -0.47 23.89
C LYS A 351 17.02 -1.11 22.52
N ALA A 352 17.97 -0.62 21.76
CA ALA A 352 18.31 -1.21 20.47
C ALA A 352 18.84 -2.67 20.63
N ASN A 353 18.55 -3.49 19.63
CA ASN A 353 19.05 -4.89 19.57
C ASN A 353 18.68 -5.76 20.78
N GLN A 354 17.53 -5.50 21.42
CA GLN A 354 17.05 -6.36 22.51
C GLN A 354 16.84 -7.79 22.02
N GLU A 355 17.20 -8.74 22.87
CA GLU A 355 16.97 -10.16 22.66
C GLU A 355 15.97 -10.68 23.68
N HIS A 356 15.07 -11.53 23.22
CA HIS A 356 14.00 -12.11 24.02
C HIS A 356 13.98 -13.62 23.83
N LEU A 357 13.85 -14.36 24.93
CA LEU A 357 13.67 -15.80 24.90
C LEU A 357 12.19 -16.13 25.13
N THR A 358 11.68 -17.12 24.41
CA THR A 358 10.34 -17.64 24.68
C THR A 358 10.33 -18.42 25.99
N GLY A 359 9.34 -18.13 26.83
CA GLY A 359 8.94 -19.04 27.89
C GLY A 359 8.02 -20.13 27.38
N PHE A 360 7.68 -21.11 28.21
CA PHE A 360 6.65 -22.09 27.89
C PHE A 360 5.79 -22.42 29.11
N GLU A 361 4.55 -22.83 28.81
CA GLU A 361 3.61 -23.42 29.76
C GLU A 361 3.10 -24.74 29.19
N VAL A 362 2.70 -25.63 30.04
CA VAL A 362 2.06 -26.88 29.61
C VAL A 362 0.55 -26.71 29.74
N VAL A 363 -0.13 -26.64 28.61
CA VAL A 363 -1.59 -26.53 28.52
C VAL A 363 -2.12 -27.80 27.87
N THR A 364 -3.02 -28.49 28.50
CA THR A 364 -3.61 -29.76 27.98
C THR A 364 -2.58 -30.78 27.45
N ASN A 365 -1.48 -30.95 28.19
CA ASN A 365 -0.34 -31.83 27.84
C ASN A 365 0.48 -31.38 26.60
N GLN A 366 0.28 -30.17 26.12
CA GLN A 366 1.09 -29.56 25.03
C GLN A 366 1.92 -28.40 25.56
N LYS A 367 3.16 -28.27 25.06
CA LYS A 367 3.99 -27.12 25.37
C LYS A 367 3.58 -25.94 24.46
N CYS A 368 2.99 -24.93 25.07
CA CYS A 368 2.70 -23.65 24.41
C CYS A 368 3.84 -22.67 24.72
N HIS A 369 4.44 -22.09 23.69
CA HIS A 369 5.54 -21.15 23.83
C HIS A 369 5.05 -19.72 23.71
N TYR A 370 5.54 -18.85 24.58
CA TYR A 370 5.12 -17.45 24.68
C TYR A 370 6.31 -16.52 24.62
N LEU A 371 6.16 -15.44 23.87
CA LEU A 371 7.06 -14.29 23.93
C LEU A 371 6.41 -13.22 24.80
N ARG A 372 7.24 -12.50 25.56
CA ARG A 372 6.81 -11.38 26.40
C ARG A 372 7.55 -10.13 25.96
N LEU A 373 6.78 -9.08 25.61
CA LEU A 373 7.34 -7.81 25.12
C LEU A 373 6.78 -6.63 25.91
N TYR A 374 7.61 -5.61 26.03
CA TYR A 374 7.13 -4.26 26.30
C TYR A 374 6.70 -3.62 24.98
N LEU A 375 5.43 -3.23 24.87
CA LEU A 375 4.82 -2.64 23.68
C LEU A 375 4.44 -1.19 23.98
N PRO A 376 5.32 -0.20 23.71
CA PRO A 376 5.01 1.21 23.91
C PRO A 376 3.84 1.66 23.02
N ALA A 377 3.06 2.64 23.49
CA ALA A 377 1.97 3.24 22.74
C ALA A 377 2.44 3.83 21.39
N ARG A 378 1.64 3.66 20.34
CA ARG A 378 1.91 4.11 18.96
C ARG A 378 3.30 3.69 18.44
N THR A 379 3.62 2.41 18.56
CA THR A 379 4.88 1.86 18.06
C THR A 379 4.71 0.55 17.33
N VAL A 380 5.70 0.21 16.55
CA VAL A 380 5.90 -1.13 16.01
C VAL A 380 7.33 -1.60 16.28
N GLN A 381 7.44 -2.87 16.62
CA GLN A 381 8.70 -3.60 16.74
C GLN A 381 8.72 -4.73 15.72
N VAL A 382 9.88 -4.93 15.10
CA VAL A 382 10.11 -6.09 14.24
C VAL A 382 11.23 -6.92 14.86
N LEU A 383 10.94 -8.19 15.10
CA LEU A 383 11.88 -9.12 15.71
C LEU A 383 12.17 -10.27 14.74
N GLN A 384 13.42 -10.61 14.63
CA GLN A 384 13.90 -11.80 13.88
C GLN A 384 14.06 -12.97 14.84
N ARG A 385 13.51 -14.14 14.51
CA ARG A 385 13.85 -15.37 15.21
C ARG A 385 15.23 -15.83 14.76
N ILE A 386 16.17 -15.96 15.69
CA ILE A 386 17.59 -16.27 15.44
C ILE A 386 18.01 -17.65 15.91
N GLU A 387 17.21 -18.33 16.73
CA GLU A 387 17.40 -19.72 17.20
C GLU A 387 16.06 -20.42 17.37
#